data_0a64b1e4fc368365c96277d47ac76367
#
_entry.id   0a64b1e4fc368365c96277d47ac76367
#
_cell.length_a   1.000
_cell.length_b   1.000
_cell.length_c   1.000
_cell.angle_alpha   90.00
_cell.angle_beta   90.00
_cell.angle_gamma   90.00
#
_symmetry.space_group_name_H-M   'P 1'
#
loop_
_entity.id
_entity.type
_entity.pdbx_description
1 polymer ?
#
loop_
_entity_poly.entity_id
_entity_poly.type
_entity_poly.pdbx_seq_one_letter_code
_entity_poly.pdbx_strand_id
1 'polypeptide(L)'
;MLQTHYKFMSISALALAALGLTATAQDVCDLTDGLSAQPAAFQSETAACFEGLNGVQGDSYMTNELRRLTNEVRAQQGRDALGHLSSLDQAARIHGYDMAVRDYISHDDPEGRSQLDRVRMIDRSVLIGAFGANLAVVGADATPEEAFRALMSDPANAANLTREEFDHLGVTAVRSGDRIYLMQLFARVEGRLRTPVPATLDQRTDLQAQFAESRAEPVGWSVVSPDGQVLARGIGEWTPEALPAGQSGYLNIDMALGKDRYTLKGPAVSHF
;
A
#
# COMPACT_ATOMS: atom_id res chain seq x y z
N MET A 1 26.98 -77.22 36.67
CA MET A 1 26.84 -76.79 35.26
C MET A 1 25.64 -75.87 35.18
N LEU A 2 25.85 -74.53 35.22
CA LEU A 2 24.80 -73.54 35.03
C LEU A 2 25.01 -72.90 33.64
N GLN A 3 24.02 -73.06 32.79
CA GLN A 3 23.97 -72.36 31.51
C GLN A 3 23.16 -71.05 31.69
N THR A 4 23.82 -69.94 31.47
CA THR A 4 23.23 -68.62 31.53
C THR A 4 22.77 -68.25 30.13
N HIS A 5 21.46 -68.07 29.93
CA HIS A 5 20.88 -67.55 28.66
C HIS A 5 20.88 -66.01 28.66
N TYR A 6 21.64 -65.38 27.75
CA TYR A 6 21.54 -63.94 27.42
C TYR A 6 20.39 -63.74 26.43
N LYS A 7 19.38 -63.00 26.86
CA LYS A 7 18.34 -62.47 25.97
C LYS A 7 18.85 -61.16 25.30
N PHE A 8 18.98 -61.17 24.00
CA PHE A 8 19.17 -59.95 23.24
C PHE A 8 17.86 -59.17 23.16
N MET A 9 17.85 -57.93 23.68
CA MET A 9 16.78 -56.97 23.46
C MET A 9 17.07 -56.22 22.17
N SER A 10 16.22 -56.39 21.17
CA SER A 10 16.22 -55.60 19.94
C SER A 10 15.63 -54.22 20.22
N ILE A 11 16.43 -53.18 20.09
CA ILE A 11 15.95 -51.81 20.14
C ILE A 11 15.51 -51.46 18.73
N SER A 12 14.19 -51.38 18.49
CA SER A 12 13.61 -50.84 17.26
C SER A 12 13.69 -49.32 17.32
N ALA A 13 14.58 -48.73 16.54
CA ALA A 13 14.62 -47.31 16.33
C ALA A 13 13.41 -46.90 15.47
N LEU A 14 12.44 -46.21 16.08
CA LEU A 14 11.39 -45.48 15.33
C LEU A 14 12.03 -44.25 14.70
N ALA A 15 12.21 -44.28 13.39
CA ALA A 15 12.53 -43.09 12.63
C ALA A 15 11.25 -42.21 12.52
N LEU A 16 11.18 -41.14 13.30
CA LEU A 16 10.21 -40.06 13.04
C LEU A 16 10.60 -39.37 11.74
N ALA A 17 9.89 -39.68 10.67
CA ALA A 17 9.93 -38.84 9.47
C ALA A 17 9.21 -37.51 9.78
N ALA A 18 9.97 -36.46 10.00
CA ALA A 18 9.46 -35.11 10.01
C ALA A 18 9.01 -34.75 8.56
N LEU A 19 7.73 -34.89 8.29
CA LEU A 19 7.10 -34.28 7.12
C LEU A 19 7.17 -32.76 7.32
N GLY A 20 8.24 -32.15 6.82
CA GLY A 20 8.28 -30.71 6.64
C GLY A 20 7.21 -30.34 5.62
N LEU A 21 6.09 -29.80 6.07
CA LEU A 21 5.17 -29.06 5.21
C LEU A 21 5.95 -27.85 4.71
N THR A 22 6.47 -27.93 3.49
CA THR A 22 6.92 -26.73 2.78
C THR A 22 5.65 -26.00 2.39
N ALA A 23 5.32 -24.90 3.10
CA ALA A 23 4.30 -23.96 2.65
C ALA A 23 4.60 -23.61 1.18
N THR A 24 3.62 -23.72 0.32
CA THR A 24 3.77 -23.27 -1.07
C THR A 24 3.86 -21.74 -1.08
N ALA A 25 4.50 -21.17 -2.07
CA ALA A 25 4.60 -19.71 -2.16
C ALA A 25 3.23 -19.01 -2.14
N GLN A 26 2.16 -19.70 -2.52
CA GLN A 26 0.78 -19.22 -2.43
C GLN A 26 0.26 -19.13 -0.98
N ASP A 27 0.71 -20.00 -0.07
CA ASP A 27 0.33 -19.97 1.34
C ASP A 27 1.02 -18.81 2.10
N VAL A 28 2.10 -18.26 1.55
CA VAL A 28 2.86 -17.14 2.13
C VAL A 28 2.32 -15.79 1.63
N CYS A 29 1.58 -15.77 0.54
CA CYS A 29 1.06 -14.57 -0.10
C CYS A 29 -0.46 -14.64 -0.24
N ASP A 30 -1.16 -14.63 0.88
CA ASP A 30 -2.60 -14.41 0.88
C ASP A 30 -2.87 -12.91 0.87
N LEU A 31 -3.21 -12.37 -0.31
CA LEU A 31 -3.58 -10.98 -0.51
C LEU A 31 -5.09 -10.76 -0.29
N THR A 32 -5.82 -11.79 0.14
CA THR A 32 -7.29 -11.74 0.27
C THR A 32 -7.75 -11.34 1.66
N ASP A 33 -6.97 -11.64 2.71
CA ASP A 33 -7.50 -11.66 4.07
C ASP A 33 -7.33 -10.36 4.84
N GLY A 34 -6.14 -9.95 5.08
CA GLY A 34 -5.89 -9.11 6.22
C GLY A 34 -5.31 -7.75 5.90
N LEU A 35 -5.06 -7.48 4.66
CA LEU A 35 -4.39 -6.24 4.25
C LEU A 35 -5.11 -4.97 4.74
N SER A 36 -6.37 -5.08 5.11
CA SER A 36 -7.18 -3.97 5.58
C SER A 36 -7.30 -3.88 7.10
N ALA A 37 -7.05 -4.97 7.84
CA ALA A 37 -7.43 -5.02 9.24
C ALA A 37 -6.32 -4.53 10.19
N GLN A 38 -5.04 -4.79 9.86
CA GLN A 38 -3.93 -4.50 10.78
C GLN A 38 -2.69 -4.02 10.06
N PRO A 39 -2.27 -2.75 10.25
CA PRO A 39 -1.08 -2.19 9.58
C PRO A 39 0.20 -2.99 9.79
N ALA A 40 0.39 -3.63 10.94
CA ALA A 40 1.58 -4.44 11.22
C ALA A 40 1.58 -5.75 10.41
N ALA A 41 0.45 -6.45 10.36
CA ALA A 41 0.28 -7.65 9.55
C ALA A 41 0.48 -7.32 8.07
N PHE A 42 -0.18 -6.29 7.56
CA PHE A 42 -0.01 -5.82 6.19
C PHE A 42 1.45 -5.64 5.78
N GLN A 43 2.26 -4.98 6.61
CA GLN A 43 3.66 -4.72 6.29
C GLN A 43 4.50 -6.01 6.25
N SER A 44 4.26 -6.96 7.16
CA SER A 44 5.00 -8.22 7.20
C SER A 44 4.59 -9.17 6.08
N GLU A 45 3.31 -9.27 5.79
CA GLU A 45 2.75 -10.16 4.76
C GLU A 45 3.14 -9.70 3.36
N THR A 46 3.06 -8.39 3.07
CA THR A 46 3.47 -7.87 1.76
C THR A 46 4.96 -8.05 1.49
N ALA A 47 5.83 -7.94 2.49
CA ALA A 47 7.26 -8.21 2.34
C ALA A 47 7.50 -9.68 1.98
N ALA A 48 6.88 -10.61 2.71
CA ALA A 48 6.97 -12.06 2.45
C ALA A 48 6.41 -12.44 1.07
N CYS A 49 5.31 -11.80 0.66
CA CYS A 49 4.70 -11.98 -0.65
C CYS A 49 5.67 -11.76 -1.80
N PHE A 50 6.40 -10.65 -1.77
CA PHE A 50 7.27 -10.29 -2.87
C PHE A 50 8.50 -11.19 -3.03
N GLU A 51 8.93 -11.85 -1.96
CA GLU A 51 10.07 -12.77 -1.98
C GLU A 51 9.69 -14.17 -2.50
N GLY A 52 8.42 -14.55 -2.42
CA GLY A 52 7.94 -15.91 -2.70
C GLY A 52 7.28 -16.13 -4.07
N LEU A 53 7.00 -15.09 -4.86
CA LEU A 53 6.23 -15.21 -6.09
C LEU A 53 7.10 -15.67 -7.28
N ASN A 54 6.83 -16.88 -7.77
CA ASN A 54 7.45 -17.39 -8.99
C ASN A 54 6.72 -16.86 -10.24
N GLY A 55 7.49 -16.33 -11.21
CA GLY A 55 6.95 -15.87 -12.50
C GLY A 55 6.26 -14.50 -12.47
N VAL A 56 6.21 -13.84 -11.31
CA VAL A 56 5.75 -12.46 -11.17
C VAL A 56 6.89 -11.60 -10.63
N GLN A 57 7.28 -10.57 -11.36
CA GLN A 57 8.43 -9.75 -10.99
C GLN A 57 8.24 -8.28 -11.38
N GLY A 58 8.80 -7.38 -10.57
CA GLY A 58 8.88 -5.96 -10.91
C GLY A 58 9.84 -5.70 -12.07
N ASP A 59 9.44 -4.84 -13.01
CA ASP A 59 10.27 -4.34 -14.08
C ASP A 59 10.78 -2.94 -13.74
N SER A 60 11.99 -2.87 -13.19
CA SER A 60 12.57 -1.59 -12.76
C SER A 60 12.93 -0.68 -13.94
N TYR A 61 13.30 -1.22 -15.09
CA TYR A 61 13.58 -0.42 -16.28
C TYR A 61 12.29 0.25 -16.78
N MET A 62 11.25 -0.52 -17.02
CA MET A 62 9.94 -0.01 -17.42
C MET A 62 9.41 1.02 -16.42
N THR A 63 9.49 0.74 -15.11
CA THR A 63 9.07 1.64 -14.03
C THR A 63 9.77 3.00 -14.11
N ASN A 64 11.09 3.00 -14.28
CA ASN A 64 11.88 4.24 -14.35
C ASN A 64 11.57 5.04 -15.62
N GLU A 65 11.43 4.38 -16.76
CA GLU A 65 11.08 5.03 -18.01
C GLU A 65 9.67 5.64 -17.99
N LEU A 66 8.68 4.94 -17.43
CA LEU A 66 7.33 5.51 -17.26
C LEU A 66 7.34 6.74 -16.36
N ARG A 67 8.14 6.77 -15.30
CA ARG A 67 8.31 7.95 -14.45
C ARG A 67 8.94 9.11 -15.22
N ARG A 68 9.98 8.84 -15.99
CA ARG A 68 10.65 9.84 -16.83
C ARG A 68 9.68 10.43 -17.85
N LEU A 69 8.99 9.58 -18.63
CA LEU A 69 8.02 9.99 -19.63
C LEU A 69 6.88 10.82 -19.04
N THR A 70 6.39 10.43 -17.84
CA THR A 70 5.38 11.21 -17.11
C THR A 70 5.85 12.64 -16.85
N ASN A 71 7.05 12.80 -16.29
CA ASN A 71 7.59 14.13 -15.98
C ASN A 71 7.97 14.92 -17.24
N GLU A 72 8.37 14.28 -18.32
CA GLU A 72 8.59 14.96 -19.61
C GLU A 72 7.30 15.53 -20.19
N VAL A 73 6.21 14.79 -20.19
CA VAL A 73 4.92 15.28 -20.68
C VAL A 73 4.41 16.42 -19.77
N ARG A 74 4.58 16.32 -18.46
CA ARG A 74 4.25 17.41 -17.54
C ARG A 74 5.03 18.69 -17.87
N ALA A 75 6.33 18.58 -18.07
CA ALA A 75 7.17 19.73 -18.45
C ALA A 75 6.73 20.35 -19.79
N GLN A 76 6.38 19.54 -20.79
CA GLN A 76 5.85 20.01 -22.07
C GLN A 76 4.51 20.77 -21.93
N GLN A 77 3.74 20.46 -20.87
CA GLN A 77 2.48 21.12 -20.53
C GLN A 77 2.66 22.29 -19.54
N GLY A 78 3.91 22.66 -19.22
CA GLY A 78 4.21 23.74 -18.27
C GLY A 78 3.87 23.39 -16.82
N ARG A 79 3.86 22.08 -16.48
CA ARG A 79 3.61 21.59 -15.11
C ARG A 79 4.92 21.23 -14.44
N ASP A 80 4.99 21.43 -13.13
CA ASP A 80 6.13 21.00 -12.34
C ASP A 80 6.29 19.48 -12.37
N ALA A 81 7.53 19.01 -12.27
CA ALA A 81 7.83 17.60 -12.16
C ALA A 81 7.30 17.05 -10.82
N LEU A 82 6.73 15.84 -10.86
CA LEU A 82 6.29 15.14 -9.67
C LEU A 82 7.48 14.55 -8.93
N GLY A 83 7.52 14.79 -7.61
CA GLY A 83 8.48 14.18 -6.70
C GLY A 83 8.23 12.67 -6.51
N HIS A 84 9.26 11.96 -6.08
CA HIS A 84 9.16 10.56 -5.71
C HIS A 84 8.63 10.40 -4.28
N LEU A 85 7.65 9.51 -4.08
CA LEU A 85 7.19 9.08 -2.77
C LEU A 85 7.17 7.55 -2.72
N SER A 86 8.05 6.97 -1.91
CA SER A 86 8.28 5.51 -1.85
C SER A 86 7.03 4.71 -1.44
N SER A 87 6.18 5.28 -0.60
CA SER A 87 4.92 4.63 -0.20
C SER A 87 3.92 4.51 -1.36
N LEU A 88 3.94 5.46 -2.32
CA LEU A 88 3.17 5.33 -3.56
C LEU A 88 3.72 4.21 -4.45
N ASP A 89 5.05 4.11 -4.60
CA ASP A 89 5.66 2.99 -5.36
C ASP A 89 5.32 1.64 -4.75
N GLN A 90 5.40 1.53 -3.41
CA GLN A 90 5.06 0.29 -2.72
C GLN A 90 3.58 -0.07 -2.89
N ALA A 91 2.67 0.87 -2.70
CA ALA A 91 1.24 0.64 -2.88
C ALA A 91 0.91 0.22 -4.32
N ALA A 92 1.49 0.91 -5.32
CA ALA A 92 1.36 0.55 -6.73
C ALA A 92 1.88 -0.87 -7.00
N ARG A 93 3.06 -1.21 -6.44
CA ARG A 93 3.68 -2.52 -6.60
C ARG A 93 2.82 -3.62 -6.00
N ILE A 94 2.32 -3.45 -4.76
CA ILE A 94 1.45 -4.42 -4.09
C ILE A 94 0.22 -4.70 -4.95
N HIS A 95 -0.45 -3.66 -5.44
CA HIS A 95 -1.63 -3.83 -6.27
C HIS A 95 -1.31 -4.47 -7.64
N GLY A 96 -0.19 -4.10 -8.25
CA GLY A 96 0.26 -4.72 -9.50
C GLY A 96 0.54 -6.22 -9.34
N TYR A 97 1.16 -6.63 -8.25
CA TYR A 97 1.35 -8.04 -7.91
C TYR A 97 0.03 -8.76 -7.65
N ASP A 98 -0.87 -8.13 -6.89
CA ASP A 98 -2.19 -8.67 -6.60
C ASP A 98 -2.99 -8.93 -7.89
N MET A 99 -3.05 -7.95 -8.79
CA MET A 99 -3.68 -8.12 -10.11
C MET A 99 -3.06 -9.27 -10.91
N ALA A 100 -1.72 -9.37 -10.90
CA ALA A 100 -1.00 -10.39 -11.65
C ALA A 100 -1.21 -11.80 -11.09
N VAL A 101 -1.31 -11.95 -9.76
CA VAL A 101 -1.50 -13.25 -9.07
C VAL A 101 -2.94 -13.73 -9.16
N ARG A 102 -3.90 -12.83 -8.98
CA ARG A 102 -5.33 -13.16 -8.94
C ARG A 102 -6.04 -12.96 -10.28
N ASP A 103 -5.29 -12.60 -11.33
CA ASP A 103 -5.77 -12.42 -12.72
C ASP A 103 -6.99 -11.50 -12.85
N TYR A 104 -6.87 -10.29 -12.29
CA TYR A 104 -7.87 -9.24 -12.47
C TYR A 104 -7.24 -7.92 -12.91
N ILE A 105 -8.06 -7.00 -13.45
CA ILE A 105 -7.64 -5.65 -13.86
C ILE A 105 -8.70 -4.68 -13.34
N SER A 106 -8.38 -3.97 -12.26
CA SER A 106 -9.28 -2.99 -11.64
C SER A 106 -8.49 -2.01 -10.77
N HIS A 107 -9.05 -0.83 -10.53
CA HIS A 107 -8.52 0.13 -9.56
C HIS A 107 -8.69 -0.35 -8.11
N ASP A 108 -9.77 -1.02 -7.82
CA ASP A 108 -10.01 -1.64 -6.52
C ASP A 108 -9.75 -3.15 -6.60
N ASP A 109 -9.32 -3.74 -5.49
CA ASP A 109 -9.20 -5.19 -5.43
C ASP A 109 -10.58 -5.86 -5.29
N PRO A 110 -10.65 -7.21 -5.43
CA PRO A 110 -11.92 -7.93 -5.27
C PRO A 110 -12.61 -7.74 -3.92
N GLU A 111 -11.88 -7.32 -2.89
CA GLU A 111 -12.40 -6.99 -1.56
C GLU A 111 -12.86 -5.53 -1.44
N GLY A 112 -12.74 -4.74 -2.50
CA GLY A 112 -13.17 -3.34 -2.55
C GLY A 112 -12.19 -2.34 -1.93
N ARG A 113 -10.90 -2.71 -1.77
CA ARG A 113 -9.86 -1.82 -1.24
C ARG A 113 -9.19 -1.05 -2.35
N SER A 114 -9.07 0.26 -2.18
CA SER A 114 -8.41 1.15 -3.12
C SER A 114 -6.89 1.17 -2.94
N GLN A 115 -6.16 1.71 -3.93
CA GLN A 115 -4.73 1.95 -3.75
C GLN A 115 -4.44 3.01 -2.68
N LEU A 116 -5.34 3.98 -2.47
CA LEU A 116 -5.18 4.94 -1.38
C LEU A 116 -5.19 4.24 -0.02
N ASP A 117 -6.03 3.23 0.17
CA ASP A 117 -6.04 2.46 1.41
C ASP A 117 -4.70 1.75 1.64
N ARG A 118 -4.09 1.21 0.58
CA ARG A 118 -2.74 0.63 0.66
C ARG A 118 -1.68 1.65 1.04
N VAL A 119 -1.71 2.85 0.45
CA VAL A 119 -0.79 3.94 0.85
C VAL A 119 -0.95 4.27 2.33
N ARG A 120 -2.17 4.35 2.82
CA ARG A 120 -2.51 4.66 4.22
C ARG A 120 -2.05 3.56 5.19
N MET A 121 -1.98 2.31 4.72
CA MET A 121 -1.42 1.19 5.50
C MET A 121 0.11 1.24 5.56
N ILE A 122 0.77 1.67 4.47
CA ILE A 122 2.22 1.69 4.31
C ILE A 122 2.84 2.93 4.94
N ASP A 123 2.38 4.11 4.53
CA ASP A 123 2.92 5.39 5.00
C ASP A 123 2.34 5.73 6.37
N ARG A 124 3.23 5.87 7.33
CA ARG A 124 2.84 6.09 8.72
C ARG A 124 2.79 7.56 9.11
N SER A 125 2.99 8.47 8.15
CA SER A 125 3.09 9.91 8.44
C SER A 125 2.41 10.81 7.42
N VAL A 126 2.24 10.38 6.18
CA VAL A 126 1.75 11.24 5.09
C VAL A 126 0.28 11.62 5.27
N LEU A 127 -0.03 12.89 4.96
CA LEU A 127 -1.38 13.44 4.92
C LEU A 127 -1.68 13.88 3.48
N ILE A 128 -2.60 13.17 2.83
CA ILE A 128 -2.91 13.30 1.40
C ILE A 128 -4.19 14.11 1.23
N GLY A 129 -4.11 15.22 0.49
CA GLY A 129 -5.24 16.08 0.14
C GLY A 129 -5.94 15.65 -1.16
N ALA A 130 -5.16 15.21 -2.16
CA ALA A 130 -5.70 14.69 -3.41
C ALA A 130 -4.97 13.41 -3.81
N PHE A 131 -5.68 12.50 -4.47
CA PHE A 131 -5.16 11.22 -4.94
C PHE A 131 -5.72 10.89 -6.31
N GLY A 132 -4.91 10.22 -7.14
CA GLY A 132 -5.30 9.70 -8.44
C GLY A 132 -4.52 8.43 -8.77
N ALA A 133 -5.10 7.60 -9.62
CA ALA A 133 -4.49 6.35 -10.06
C ALA A 133 -4.70 6.14 -11.55
N ASN A 134 -3.66 5.69 -12.23
CA ASN A 134 -3.68 5.24 -13.62
C ASN A 134 -3.33 3.76 -13.66
N LEU A 135 -3.98 3.06 -14.56
CA LEU A 135 -3.81 1.62 -14.76
C LEU A 135 -3.84 1.29 -16.25
N ALA A 136 -2.95 0.40 -16.69
CA ALA A 136 -3.04 -0.25 -17.99
C ALA A 136 -2.36 -1.63 -17.94
N VAL A 137 -2.69 -2.50 -18.88
CA VAL A 137 -2.02 -3.78 -19.10
C VAL A 137 -1.59 -3.86 -20.55
N VAL A 138 -0.34 -4.25 -20.78
CA VAL A 138 0.25 -4.39 -22.12
C VAL A 138 0.92 -5.75 -22.29
N GLY A 139 1.29 -6.12 -23.51
CA GLY A 139 2.05 -7.33 -23.80
C GLY A 139 3.46 -7.26 -23.21
N ALA A 140 4.05 -8.42 -22.92
CA ALA A 140 5.37 -8.53 -22.29
C ALA A 140 6.52 -7.97 -23.16
N ASP A 141 6.32 -7.81 -24.44
CA ASP A 141 7.27 -7.26 -25.41
C ASP A 141 7.11 -5.74 -25.65
N ALA A 142 6.15 -5.10 -24.99
CA ALA A 142 5.92 -3.67 -25.13
C ALA A 142 7.14 -2.85 -24.68
N THR A 143 7.50 -1.87 -25.49
CA THR A 143 8.49 -0.86 -25.13
C THR A 143 7.92 0.14 -24.11
N PRO A 144 8.76 0.88 -23.37
CA PRO A 144 8.28 1.92 -22.45
C PRO A 144 7.37 2.98 -23.10
N GLU A 145 7.67 3.37 -24.34
CA GLU A 145 6.89 4.34 -25.09
C GLU A 145 5.51 3.78 -25.50
N GLU A 146 5.44 2.49 -25.85
CA GLU A 146 4.18 1.80 -26.14
C GLU A 146 3.34 1.65 -24.86
N ALA A 147 3.97 1.25 -23.76
CA ALA A 147 3.36 1.14 -22.46
C ALA A 147 2.80 2.50 -21.97
N PHE A 148 3.59 3.56 -22.10
CA PHE A 148 3.16 4.92 -21.77
C PHE A 148 2.00 5.38 -22.66
N ARG A 149 2.05 5.09 -23.97
CA ARG A 149 0.96 5.42 -24.89
C ARG A 149 -0.32 4.66 -24.54
N ALA A 150 -0.21 3.39 -24.12
CA ALA A 150 -1.34 2.61 -23.64
C ALA A 150 -1.97 3.22 -22.38
N LEU A 151 -1.17 3.64 -21.39
CA LEU A 151 -1.64 4.39 -20.22
C LEU A 151 -2.40 5.67 -20.63
N MET A 152 -1.85 6.44 -21.58
CA MET A 152 -2.41 7.72 -22.02
C MET A 152 -3.58 7.60 -22.99
N SER A 153 -3.90 6.40 -23.47
CA SER A 153 -5.07 6.17 -24.33
C SER A 153 -6.39 6.31 -23.57
N ASP A 154 -6.39 6.16 -22.25
CA ASP A 154 -7.51 6.45 -21.40
C ASP A 154 -7.54 7.96 -21.05
N PRO A 155 -8.63 8.69 -21.36
CA PRO A 155 -8.74 10.11 -21.06
C PRO A 155 -8.63 10.45 -19.57
N ALA A 156 -9.10 9.59 -18.67
CA ALA A 156 -8.98 9.80 -17.24
C ALA A 156 -7.53 9.68 -16.76
N ASN A 157 -6.77 8.70 -17.29
CA ASN A 157 -5.34 8.57 -17.06
C ASN A 157 -4.57 9.80 -17.57
N ALA A 158 -4.87 10.26 -18.78
CA ALA A 158 -4.25 11.44 -19.35
C ALA A 158 -4.56 12.72 -18.53
N ALA A 159 -5.79 12.84 -18.03
CA ALA A 159 -6.19 13.95 -17.17
C ALA A 159 -5.41 13.93 -15.83
N ASN A 160 -5.26 12.78 -15.18
CA ASN A 160 -4.48 12.65 -13.96
C ASN A 160 -3.03 13.10 -14.14
N LEU A 161 -2.41 12.73 -15.27
CA LEU A 161 -1.02 13.06 -15.54
C LEU A 161 -0.76 14.57 -15.55
N THR A 162 -1.70 15.39 -16.01
CA THR A 162 -1.56 16.83 -16.17
C THR A 162 -2.20 17.66 -15.05
N ARG A 163 -2.81 17.02 -14.06
CA ARG A 163 -3.41 17.74 -12.91
C ARG A 163 -2.35 18.54 -12.17
N GLU A 164 -2.65 19.82 -11.98
CA GLU A 164 -1.74 20.77 -11.37
C GLU A 164 -1.53 20.52 -9.88
N GLU A 165 -2.58 20.03 -9.23
CA GLU A 165 -2.58 19.83 -7.79
C GLU A 165 -1.68 18.69 -7.30
N PHE A 166 -1.29 17.75 -8.17
CA PHE A 166 -0.40 16.66 -7.78
C PHE A 166 1.06 17.12 -7.70
N ASP A 167 1.74 16.66 -6.65
CA ASP A 167 3.16 16.96 -6.37
C ASP A 167 4.04 15.70 -6.22
N HIS A 168 3.44 14.52 -6.08
CA HIS A 168 4.14 13.24 -5.93
C HIS A 168 3.60 12.17 -6.86
N LEU A 169 4.51 11.26 -7.24
CA LEU A 169 4.25 10.14 -8.14
C LEU A 169 4.88 8.84 -7.61
N GLY A 170 4.09 7.79 -7.56
CA GLY A 170 4.54 6.39 -7.50
C GLY A 170 4.29 5.69 -8.82
N VAL A 171 5.21 4.83 -9.24
CA VAL A 171 5.09 4.05 -10.49
C VAL A 171 5.51 2.62 -10.25
N THR A 172 4.81 1.68 -10.87
CA THR A 172 5.26 0.30 -10.97
C THR A 172 4.92 -0.29 -12.33
N ALA A 173 5.76 -1.23 -12.75
CA ALA A 173 5.48 -2.19 -13.80
C ALA A 173 5.75 -3.59 -13.25
N VAL A 174 4.79 -4.48 -13.37
CA VAL A 174 4.87 -5.87 -12.89
C VAL A 174 4.67 -6.81 -14.07
N ARG A 175 5.67 -7.67 -14.32
CA ARG A 175 5.62 -8.71 -15.36
C ARG A 175 5.05 -9.99 -14.80
N SER A 176 4.10 -10.58 -15.54
CA SER A 176 3.57 -11.91 -15.26
C SER A 176 3.16 -12.58 -16.57
N GLY A 177 3.80 -13.70 -16.90
CA GLY A 177 3.57 -14.39 -18.16
C GLY A 177 3.80 -13.50 -19.38
N ASP A 178 2.79 -13.35 -20.21
CA ASP A 178 2.77 -12.54 -21.44
C ASP A 178 2.27 -11.09 -21.23
N ARG A 179 2.13 -10.63 -19.97
CA ARG A 179 1.58 -9.32 -19.62
C ARG A 179 2.52 -8.49 -18.76
N ILE A 180 2.38 -7.18 -18.87
CA ILE A 180 2.93 -6.20 -17.94
C ILE A 180 1.78 -5.36 -17.38
N TYR A 181 1.62 -5.36 -16.07
CA TYR A 181 0.67 -4.53 -15.33
C TYR A 181 1.36 -3.22 -14.98
N LEU A 182 0.78 -2.12 -15.42
CA LEU A 182 1.33 -0.76 -15.28
C LEU A 182 0.48 0.04 -14.34
N MET A 183 1.10 0.71 -13.38
CA MET A 183 0.38 1.60 -12.46
C MET A 183 1.15 2.87 -12.20
N GLN A 184 0.40 3.98 -12.11
CA GLN A 184 0.87 5.28 -11.64
C GLN A 184 -0.07 5.76 -10.55
N LEU A 185 0.47 6.11 -9.39
CA LEU A 185 -0.27 6.72 -8.29
C LEU A 185 0.20 8.14 -8.10
N PHE A 186 -0.74 9.05 -8.09
CA PHE A 186 -0.51 10.48 -7.92
C PHE A 186 -1.05 10.93 -6.58
N ALA A 187 -0.33 11.80 -5.90
CA ALA A 187 -0.78 12.39 -4.66
C ALA A 187 -0.43 13.87 -4.59
N ARG A 188 -1.26 14.64 -3.87
CA ARG A 188 -0.89 15.91 -3.27
C ARG A 188 -0.64 15.68 -1.79
N VAL A 189 0.60 15.86 -1.36
CA VAL A 189 1.01 15.73 0.03
C VAL A 189 0.88 17.09 0.71
N GLU A 190 -0.15 17.27 1.54
CA GLU A 190 -0.43 18.54 2.20
C GLU A 190 0.11 18.62 3.63
N GLY A 191 0.65 17.53 4.14
CA GLY A 191 1.26 17.51 5.47
C GLY A 191 1.85 16.18 5.84
N ARG A 192 2.50 16.16 7.00
CA ARG A 192 3.04 14.93 7.60
C ARG A 192 2.86 14.98 9.11
N LEU A 193 2.61 13.84 9.72
CA LEU A 193 2.73 13.68 11.15
C LEU A 193 4.21 13.81 11.53
N ARG A 194 4.49 14.53 12.61
CA ARG A 194 5.88 14.76 13.09
C ARG A 194 6.57 13.48 13.50
N THR A 195 5.78 12.57 14.09
CA THR A 195 6.22 11.21 14.43
C THR A 195 5.38 10.22 13.64
N PRO A 196 5.99 9.25 12.95
CA PRO A 196 5.23 8.21 12.28
C PRO A 196 4.33 7.47 13.28
N VAL A 197 3.08 7.25 12.91
CA VAL A 197 2.13 6.51 13.76
C VAL A 197 2.61 5.07 13.93
N PRO A 198 2.69 4.54 15.16
CA PRO A 198 2.98 3.13 15.37
C PRO A 198 1.88 2.25 14.76
N ALA A 199 2.18 0.98 14.51
CA ALA A 199 1.21 0.04 13.98
C ALA A 199 -0.02 -0.10 14.92
N THR A 200 0.24 -0.05 16.22
CA THR A 200 -0.79 -0.04 17.26
C THR A 200 -0.65 1.23 18.10
N LEU A 201 -1.74 1.94 18.28
CA LEU A 201 -1.78 3.12 19.14
C LEU A 201 -1.66 2.71 20.62
N ASP A 202 -0.92 3.52 21.37
CA ASP A 202 -0.88 3.46 22.82
C ASP A 202 -1.12 4.85 23.44
N GLN A 203 -1.18 4.93 24.75
CA GLN A 203 -1.41 6.19 25.49
C GLN A 203 -0.31 7.25 25.30
N ARG A 204 0.81 6.89 24.67
CA ARG A 204 1.93 7.82 24.41
C ARG A 204 1.97 8.27 22.96
N THR A 205 1.08 7.77 22.12
CA THR A 205 1.06 8.11 20.69
C THR A 205 0.67 9.58 20.51
N ASP A 206 1.60 10.36 19.95
CA ASP A 206 1.40 11.77 19.62
C ASP A 206 1.13 11.88 18.11
N LEU A 207 0.00 12.51 17.74
CA LEU A 207 -0.40 12.69 16.34
C LEU A 207 -0.24 14.15 15.85
N GLN A 208 0.72 14.89 16.41
CA GLN A 208 1.01 16.24 15.91
C GLN A 208 1.41 16.22 14.44
N ALA A 209 0.85 17.14 13.67
CA ALA A 209 1.11 17.27 12.25
C ALA A 209 1.82 18.58 11.90
N GLN A 210 2.55 18.55 10.78
CA GLN A 210 3.08 19.73 10.11
C GLN A 210 2.46 19.79 8.71
N PHE A 211 1.88 20.93 8.38
CA PHE A 211 1.19 21.15 7.11
C PHE A 211 2.03 21.96 6.12
N ALA A 212 1.89 21.67 4.83
CA ALA A 212 2.56 22.39 3.76
C ALA A 212 1.98 23.79 3.58
N GLU A 213 0.63 23.94 3.65
CA GLU A 213 -0.05 25.23 3.55
C GLU A 213 -0.17 25.88 4.95
N SER A 214 0.58 26.95 5.17
CA SER A 214 0.65 27.62 6.47
C SER A 214 -0.62 28.39 6.86
N ARG A 215 -1.55 28.65 5.91
CA ARG A 215 -2.84 29.31 6.17
C ARG A 215 -3.97 28.33 6.42
N ALA A 216 -3.75 27.04 6.19
CA ALA A 216 -4.73 26.02 6.50
C ALA A 216 -4.63 25.60 7.96
N GLU A 217 -5.75 25.52 8.64
CA GLU A 217 -5.82 25.19 10.05
C GLU A 217 -6.56 23.85 10.25
N PRO A 218 -6.03 22.93 11.07
CA PRO A 218 -6.78 21.74 11.46
C PRO A 218 -7.94 22.14 12.36
N VAL A 219 -9.15 21.72 12.00
CA VAL A 219 -10.38 22.04 12.75
C VAL A 219 -11.02 20.82 13.40
N GLY A 220 -10.57 19.63 13.05
CA GLY A 220 -11.03 18.37 13.62
C GLY A 220 -10.27 17.17 13.07
N TRP A 221 -10.57 16.03 13.64
CA TRP A 221 -10.05 14.74 13.18
C TRP A 221 -11.14 13.66 13.31
N SER A 222 -10.99 12.61 12.54
CA SER A 222 -11.81 11.40 12.66
C SER A 222 -11.01 10.15 12.33
N VAL A 223 -11.46 9.02 12.87
CA VAL A 223 -11.07 7.69 12.43
C VAL A 223 -12.27 7.03 11.79
N VAL A 224 -12.09 6.54 10.58
CA VAL A 224 -13.14 5.97 9.76
C VAL A 224 -12.77 4.54 9.41
N SER A 225 -13.68 3.59 9.62
CA SER A 225 -13.48 2.19 9.23
C SER A 225 -13.40 2.05 7.70
N PRO A 226 -12.91 0.92 7.18
CA PRO A 226 -12.86 0.67 5.72
C PRO A 226 -14.22 0.79 5.02
N ASP A 227 -15.32 0.46 5.69
CA ASP A 227 -16.69 0.59 5.19
C ASP A 227 -17.29 2.00 5.36
N GLY A 228 -16.50 2.97 5.84
CA GLY A 228 -16.89 4.38 5.93
C GLY A 228 -17.58 4.79 7.24
N GLN A 229 -17.68 3.90 8.23
CA GLN A 229 -18.24 4.24 9.53
C GLN A 229 -17.27 5.09 10.34
N VAL A 230 -17.75 6.17 10.96
CA VAL A 230 -16.95 6.97 11.90
C VAL A 230 -16.85 6.23 13.24
N LEU A 231 -15.63 5.77 13.55
CA LEU A 231 -15.31 5.06 14.79
C LEU A 231 -15.01 6.02 15.94
N ALA A 232 -14.31 7.10 15.61
CA ALA A 232 -13.94 8.16 16.56
C ALA A 232 -13.83 9.49 15.84
N ARG A 233 -14.06 10.59 16.57
CA ARG A 233 -13.86 11.97 16.06
C ARG A 233 -13.67 12.94 17.21
N GLY A 234 -12.99 14.04 16.93
CA GLY A 234 -12.78 15.10 17.91
C GLY A 234 -12.36 16.42 17.28
N ILE A 235 -12.27 17.44 18.16
CA ILE A 235 -11.75 18.78 17.87
C ILE A 235 -10.54 18.98 18.78
N GLY A 236 -9.46 19.57 18.27
CA GLY A 236 -8.23 19.79 19.02
C GLY A 236 -7.31 18.57 19.06
N GLU A 237 -6.63 18.35 20.17
CA GLU A 237 -5.63 17.29 20.30
C GLU A 237 -6.25 15.89 20.23
N TRP A 238 -5.55 14.99 19.58
CA TRP A 238 -5.90 13.58 19.56
C TRP A 238 -5.56 12.90 20.88
N THR A 239 -6.46 12.02 21.35
CA THR A 239 -6.18 11.10 22.44
C THR A 239 -6.39 9.66 21.96
N PRO A 240 -5.43 8.74 22.20
CA PRO A 240 -5.55 7.34 21.75
C PRO A 240 -6.81 6.64 22.24
N GLU A 241 -7.28 6.96 23.44
CA GLU A 241 -8.48 6.38 24.03
C GLU A 241 -9.78 6.74 23.29
N ALA A 242 -9.71 7.70 22.35
CA ALA A 242 -10.86 8.03 21.53
C ALA A 242 -11.24 6.91 20.55
N LEU A 243 -10.27 6.06 20.14
CA LEU A 243 -10.55 4.89 19.32
C LEU A 243 -10.82 3.69 20.24
N PRO A 244 -11.99 3.03 20.15
CA PRO A 244 -12.31 1.86 20.96
C PRO A 244 -11.28 0.73 20.78
N ALA A 245 -11.00 0.00 21.87
CA ALA A 245 -10.10 -1.15 21.83
C ALA A 245 -10.58 -2.23 20.84
N GLY A 246 -9.67 -2.88 20.15
CA GLY A 246 -9.96 -3.89 19.14
C GLY A 246 -10.42 -3.33 17.80
N GLN A 247 -10.40 -2.01 17.61
CA GLN A 247 -10.80 -1.38 16.35
C GLN A 247 -9.59 -0.84 15.57
N SER A 248 -9.73 -0.84 14.25
CA SER A 248 -8.81 -0.21 13.31
C SER A 248 -9.58 0.58 12.26
N GLY A 249 -8.94 1.61 11.74
CA GLY A 249 -9.53 2.49 10.73
C GLY A 249 -8.49 3.44 10.18
N TYR A 250 -8.97 4.42 9.46
CA TYR A 250 -8.16 5.41 8.77
C TYR A 250 -8.27 6.78 9.44
N LEU A 251 -7.15 7.36 9.83
CA LEU A 251 -7.08 8.73 10.34
C LEU A 251 -7.42 9.73 9.23
N ASN A 252 -8.31 10.64 9.53
CA ASN A 252 -8.60 11.81 8.69
C ASN A 252 -8.39 13.07 9.52
N ILE A 253 -7.91 14.14 8.88
CA ILE A 253 -7.78 15.46 9.50
C ILE A 253 -8.61 16.46 8.69
N ASP A 254 -9.57 17.08 9.34
CA ASP A 254 -10.40 18.10 8.72
C ASP A 254 -9.69 19.45 8.81
N MET A 255 -9.57 20.10 7.66
CA MET A 255 -8.85 21.35 7.48
C MET A 255 -9.79 22.47 7.13
N ALA A 256 -9.43 23.69 7.52
CA ALA A 256 -10.06 24.92 7.11
C ALA A 256 -9.05 25.81 6.37
N LEU A 257 -9.43 26.32 5.19
CA LEU A 257 -8.71 27.36 4.47
C LEU A 257 -9.71 28.49 4.15
N GLY A 258 -9.75 29.50 5.00
CA GLY A 258 -10.78 30.52 4.92
C GLY A 258 -12.19 29.93 5.12
N LYS A 259 -13.01 29.98 4.06
CA LYS A 259 -14.37 29.40 4.09
C LYS A 259 -14.42 27.93 3.66
N ASP A 260 -13.38 27.48 3.01
CA ASP A 260 -13.31 26.13 2.45
C ASP A 260 -13.00 25.11 3.55
N ARG A 261 -13.56 23.92 3.40
CA ARG A 261 -13.33 22.76 4.26
C ARG A 261 -12.95 21.57 3.40
N TYR A 262 -11.94 20.85 3.81
CA TYR A 262 -11.48 19.65 3.14
C TYR A 262 -10.84 18.68 4.14
N THR A 263 -10.66 17.45 3.73
CA THR A 263 -10.17 16.39 4.61
C THR A 263 -8.88 15.79 4.06
N LEU A 264 -7.83 15.80 4.86
CA LEU A 264 -6.59 15.09 4.58
C LEU A 264 -6.74 13.63 5.00
N LYS A 265 -6.27 12.74 4.12
CA LYS A 265 -6.25 11.30 4.33
C LYS A 265 -4.91 10.90 4.96
N GLY A 266 -4.93 10.52 6.20
CA GLY A 266 -3.77 10.10 6.98
C GLY A 266 -3.64 8.57 7.08
N PRO A 267 -2.67 8.08 7.88
CA PRO A 267 -2.38 6.66 8.05
C PRO A 267 -3.54 5.82 8.58
N ALA A 268 -3.47 4.52 8.34
CA ALA A 268 -4.26 3.56 9.09
C ALA A 268 -3.79 3.52 10.56
N VAL A 269 -4.73 3.35 11.48
CA VAL A 269 -4.49 3.29 12.93
C VAL A 269 -5.26 2.13 13.52
N SER A 270 -4.69 1.50 14.54
CA SER A 270 -5.37 0.44 15.30
C SER A 270 -5.13 0.61 16.79
N HIS A 271 -6.09 0.19 17.60
CA HIS A 271 -6.02 0.20 19.05
C HIS A 271 -6.37 -1.19 19.57
N PHE A 272 -5.37 -1.92 20.09
CA PHE A 272 -5.50 -3.27 20.64
C PHE A 272 -5.17 -3.29 22.11
#